data_024d3f952fe048e074817fdf66cdc293
#
_entry.id   024d3f952fe048e074817fdf66cdc293
#
_cell.length_a   1.000
_cell.length_b   1.000
_cell.length_c   1.000
_cell.angle_alpha   90.00
_cell.angle_beta   90.00
_cell.angle_gamma   90.00
#
_symmetry.space_group_name_H-M   'P 1'
#
loop_
_entity.id
_entity.type
_entity.pdbx_description
1 polymer ?
#
loop_
_entity_poly.entity_id
_entity_poly.type
_entity_poly.pdbx_seq_one_letter_code
_entity_poly.pdbx_strand_id
1 'polypeptide(L)'
;GDQHQTSLSEFMVHKVNPARHMEPMRRTLCLSDTCILERDPQTYSVVCLRPLCDVFALVRDPDHPQKFSIEYLNGQTRTYLAGER
;
A
#
# COMPACT_ATOMS: atom_id res chain seq x y z
N GLY A 1 25.29 12.98 -5.83
CA GLY A 1 24.96 12.85 -5.52
C GLY A 1 24.37 12.59 -5.23
N ASP A 2 24.29 12.64 -5.12
CA ASP A 2 23.77 12.47 -4.87
C ASP A 2 22.97 12.05 -4.54
N GLN A 3 22.87 12.00 -4.42
CA GLN A 3 22.17 11.76 -4.17
C GLN A 3 21.54 11.23 -3.42
N HIS A 4 20.99 11.52 -3.18
CA HIS A 4 20.38 10.95 -2.46
C HIS A 4 19.37 10.37 -2.94
N GLN A 5 19.33 9.45 -2.99
CA GLN A 5 18.37 8.85 -3.36
C GLN A 5 17.57 8.40 -2.32
N THR A 6 16.37 8.60 -2.29
CA THR A 6 15.41 8.06 -1.39
C THR A 6 15.31 6.61 -1.65
N SER A 7 15.39 5.83 -0.65
CA SER A 7 15.16 4.43 -0.76
C SER A 7 13.74 4.17 -1.18
N LEU A 8 13.55 3.41 -2.21
CA LEU A 8 12.22 3.12 -2.72
C LEU A 8 12.05 1.63 -2.85
N SER A 9 11.06 1.09 -2.17
CA SER A 9 10.72 -0.31 -2.25
C SER A 9 9.40 -0.45 -2.95
N GLU A 10 9.33 -1.38 -3.89
CA GLU A 10 8.09 -1.65 -4.62
C GLU A 10 7.75 -3.10 -4.51
N PHE A 11 6.47 -3.40 -4.33
CA PHE A 11 6.03 -4.78 -4.33
C PHE A 11 4.58 -4.84 -4.76
N MET A 12 4.22 -6.01 -5.27
CA MET A 12 2.88 -6.23 -5.77
C MET A 12 1.98 -6.63 -4.62
N VAL A 13 0.80 -6.05 -4.60
CA VAL A 13 -0.21 -6.40 -3.61
C VAL A 13 -1.56 -6.48 -4.30
N HIS A 14 -2.54 -7.03 -3.61
CA HIS A 14 -3.93 -6.99 -4.05
C HIS A 14 -4.68 -6.16 -3.02
N LYS A 15 -5.27 -5.08 -3.49
CA LYS A 15 -6.05 -4.21 -2.62
C LYS A 15 -7.43 -4.79 -2.42
N VAL A 16 -7.85 -4.89 -1.18
CA VAL A 16 -9.11 -5.50 -0.81
C VAL A 16 -10.07 -4.41 -0.39
N ASN A 17 -11.17 -4.27 -1.12
CA ASN A 17 -12.18 -3.28 -0.77
C ASN A 17 -13.55 -3.84 -1.12
N PRO A 18 -14.11 -4.70 -0.26
CA PRO A 18 -15.37 -5.38 -0.57
C PRO A 18 -16.53 -4.42 -0.79
N ALA A 19 -16.46 -3.22 -0.23
CA ALA A 19 -17.53 -2.26 -0.42
C ALA A 19 -17.57 -1.70 -1.83
N ARG A 20 -16.44 -1.72 -2.53
CA ARG A 20 -16.35 -1.14 -3.86
C ARG A 20 -16.05 -2.16 -4.94
N HIS A 21 -15.33 -3.22 -4.60
CA HIS A 21 -14.91 -4.21 -5.58
C HIS A 21 -15.25 -5.59 -5.07
N MET A 22 -15.80 -6.40 -5.95
CA MET A 22 -16.08 -7.78 -5.59
C MET A 22 -14.80 -8.58 -5.46
N GLU A 23 -13.78 -8.20 -6.20
CA GLU A 23 -12.51 -8.94 -6.20
C GLU A 23 -11.38 -8.01 -5.85
N PRO A 24 -10.31 -8.55 -5.28
CA PRO A 24 -9.13 -7.73 -5.01
C PRO A 24 -8.54 -7.16 -6.29
N MET A 25 -8.02 -5.96 -6.21
CA MET A 25 -7.42 -5.30 -7.35
C MET A 25 -5.91 -5.29 -7.20
N ARG A 26 -5.22 -5.61 -8.29
CA ARG A 26 -3.76 -5.59 -8.28
C ARG A 26 -3.26 -4.16 -8.21
N ARG A 27 -2.25 -3.96 -7.38
CA ARG A 27 -1.63 -2.65 -7.23
C ARG A 27 -0.14 -2.83 -6.98
N THR A 28 0.64 -1.83 -7.35
CA THR A 28 2.05 -1.76 -6.97
C THR A 28 2.13 -0.79 -5.81
N LEU A 29 2.64 -1.25 -4.69
CA LEU A 29 2.78 -0.43 -3.51
C LEU A 29 4.22 0.01 -3.41
N CYS A 30 4.44 1.32 -3.38
CA CYS A 30 5.77 1.89 -3.36
C CYS A 30 5.97 2.61 -2.04
N LEU A 31 7.07 2.28 -1.38
CA LEU A 31 7.40 2.90 -0.10
C LEU A 31 8.67 3.70 -0.23
N SER A 32 8.63 4.94 0.16
CA SER A 32 9.81 5.76 0.27
C SER A 32 9.99 6.14 1.74
N ASP A 33 10.99 6.94 2.02
CA ASP A 33 11.18 7.38 3.39
C ASP A 33 10.23 8.51 3.79
N THR A 34 9.38 8.98 2.89
CA THR A 34 8.44 10.05 3.20
C THR A 34 7.00 9.72 2.88
N CYS A 35 6.74 8.75 2.01
CA CYS A 35 5.36 8.51 1.62
C CYS A 35 5.12 7.08 1.16
N ILE A 36 3.84 6.76 1.04
CA ILE A 36 3.37 5.52 0.45
C ILE A 36 2.63 5.88 -0.82
N LEU A 37 3.01 5.23 -1.91
CA LEU A 37 2.34 5.41 -3.18
C LEU A 37 1.71 4.12 -3.60
N GLU A 38 0.53 4.23 -4.18
CA GLU A 38 -0.15 3.09 -4.75
C GLU A 38 -0.27 3.36 -6.24
N ARG A 39 0.24 2.45 -7.07
CA ARG A 39 0.25 2.64 -8.51
C ARG A 39 -0.53 1.55 -9.21
N ASP A 40 -1.10 1.91 -10.34
CA ASP A 40 -1.70 0.93 -11.23
C ASP A 40 -0.58 0.11 -11.85
N PRO A 41 -0.61 -1.23 -11.76
CA PRO A 41 0.52 -2.01 -12.25
C PRO A 41 0.67 -1.99 -13.77
N GLN A 42 -0.38 -1.65 -14.52
CA GLN A 42 -0.29 -1.63 -15.97
C GLN A 42 0.20 -0.30 -16.50
N THR A 43 -0.31 0.78 -15.99
CA THR A 43 0.05 2.11 -16.49
C THR A 43 1.10 2.78 -15.63
N TYR A 44 1.32 2.25 -14.45
CA TYR A 44 2.24 2.80 -13.45
C TYR A 44 1.80 4.19 -12.97
N SER A 45 0.57 4.56 -13.24
CA SER A 45 0.03 5.83 -12.77
C SER A 45 -0.20 5.77 -11.27
N VAL A 46 0.01 6.91 -10.62
CA VAL A 46 -0.24 6.99 -9.19
C VAL A 46 -1.74 7.09 -8.96
N VAL A 47 -2.29 6.14 -8.22
CA VAL A 47 -3.70 6.17 -7.86
C VAL A 47 -3.93 6.68 -6.45
N CYS A 48 -2.90 6.64 -5.61
CA CYS A 48 -3.04 7.13 -4.25
C CYS A 48 -1.66 7.47 -3.71
N LEU A 49 -1.57 8.56 -2.98
CA LEU A 49 -0.34 8.95 -2.33
C LEU A 49 -0.68 9.41 -0.92
N ARG A 50 0.07 8.91 0.06
CA ARG A 50 -0.12 9.31 1.45
C ARG A 50 1.23 9.55 2.10
N PRO A 51 1.41 10.67 2.78
CA PRO A 51 2.63 10.88 3.55
C PRO A 51 2.73 9.87 4.68
N LEU A 52 3.94 9.45 5.00
CA LEU A 52 4.13 8.51 6.09
C LEU A 52 3.66 9.08 7.42
N CYS A 53 3.73 10.40 7.58
CA CYS A 53 3.29 11.00 8.83
C CYS A 53 1.79 10.89 9.04
N ASP A 54 1.03 10.51 8.02
CA ASP A 54 -0.40 10.30 8.16
C ASP A 54 -0.73 8.87 8.59
N VAL A 55 0.26 7.99 8.66
CA VAL A 55 0.02 6.61 9.04
C VAL A 55 -0.08 6.50 10.55
N PHE A 56 -1.17 5.91 11.01
CA PHE A 56 -1.37 5.68 12.43
C PHE A 56 -0.81 4.33 12.84
N ALA A 57 -1.07 3.30 12.06
CA ALA A 57 -0.65 1.95 12.43
C ALA A 57 -0.63 1.03 11.22
N LEU A 58 0.22 0.03 11.30
CA LEU A 58 0.23 -1.07 10.37
C LEU A 58 -0.26 -2.29 11.13
N VAL A 59 -1.33 -2.90 10.66
CA VAL A 59 -1.98 -3.98 11.38
C VAL A 59 -1.90 -5.25 10.55
N ARG A 60 -1.37 -6.31 11.13
CA ARG A 60 -1.31 -7.60 10.48
C ARG A 60 -2.43 -8.46 10.95
N ASP A 61 -2.99 -9.25 10.03
CA ASP A 61 -4.07 -10.17 10.35
C ASP A 61 -3.45 -11.43 10.94
N PRO A 62 -3.78 -11.81 12.16
CA PRO A 62 -3.16 -12.99 12.77
C PRO A 62 -3.56 -14.30 12.08
N ASP A 63 -4.73 -14.33 11.44
CA ASP A 63 -5.21 -15.55 10.80
C ASP A 63 -4.80 -15.64 9.33
N HIS A 64 -4.28 -14.54 8.78
CA HIS A 64 -4.00 -14.48 7.36
C HIS A 64 -2.67 -13.76 7.19
N PRO A 65 -1.57 -14.48 7.21
CA PRO A 65 -0.24 -13.81 7.28
C PRO A 65 0.06 -12.85 6.13
N GLN A 66 -0.61 -13.04 5.00
CA GLN A 66 -0.37 -12.17 3.86
C GLN A 66 -1.25 -10.94 3.85
N LYS A 67 -2.18 -10.85 4.80
CA LYS A 67 -3.11 -9.74 4.82
C LYS A 67 -2.67 -8.71 5.85
N PHE A 68 -2.67 -7.46 5.45
CA PHE A 68 -2.32 -6.38 6.35
C PHE A 68 -3.14 -5.15 6.01
N SER A 69 -3.27 -4.26 6.98
CA SER A 69 -4.01 -3.02 6.79
C SER A 69 -3.16 -1.86 7.24
N ILE A 70 -3.30 -0.75 6.55
CA ILE A 70 -2.68 0.51 6.95
C ILE A 70 -3.80 1.40 7.46
N GLU A 71 -3.68 1.83 8.70
CA GLU A 71 -4.64 2.73 9.30
C GLU A 71 -4.06 4.13 9.30
N TYR A 72 -4.85 5.08 8.84
CA TYR A 72 -4.42 6.46 8.74
C TYR A 72 -5.03 7.30 9.85
N LEU A 73 -4.39 8.42 10.14
CA LEU A 73 -4.83 9.29 11.24
C LEU A 73 -6.24 9.81 11.04
N ASN A 74 -6.68 9.92 9.80
CA ASN A 74 -8.03 10.42 9.53
C ASN A 74 -9.11 9.35 9.68
N GLY A 75 -8.74 8.16 10.14
CA GLY A 75 -9.70 7.08 10.34
C GLY A 75 -9.87 6.15 9.16
N GLN A 76 -9.26 6.46 8.04
CA GLN A 76 -9.35 5.56 6.89
C GLN A 76 -8.45 4.37 7.06
N THR A 77 -8.86 3.26 6.50
CA THR A 77 -8.09 2.02 6.54
C THR A 77 -8.03 1.44 5.13
N ARG A 78 -6.85 0.99 4.75
CA ARG A 78 -6.66 0.32 3.47
C ARG A 78 -6.09 -1.05 3.72
N THR A 79 -6.70 -2.06 3.12
CA THR A 79 -6.33 -3.45 3.34
C THR A 79 -5.76 -4.05 2.07
N TYR A 80 -4.69 -4.81 2.22
CA TYR A 80 -3.98 -5.41 1.11
C TYR A 80 -3.62 -6.85 1.41
N LEU A 81 -3.51 -7.64 0.34
CA LEU A 81 -2.95 -8.98 0.41
C LEU A 81 -1.57 -8.92 -0.23
N ALA A 82 -0.56 -9.30 0.51
CA ALA A 82 0.81 -9.22 0.06
C ALA A 82 1.15 -10.38 -0.88
N GLY A 83 1.97 -10.08 -1.82
CA GLY A 83 2.61 -11.06 -2.61
C GLY A 83 1.76 -11.79 -3.53
N GLU A 84 2.35 -12.76 -3.98
CA GLU A 84 1.77 -13.51 -4.69
C GLU A 84 2.17 -14.69 -4.25
N ARG A 85 1.97 -15.35 -4.25
CA ARG A 85 2.39 -16.42 -3.79
C ARG A 85 1.93 -17.10 -4.03
#